data_f4a1c0d6302e3c61387f2ca055b95aa8
#
_entry.id   f4a1c0d6302e3c61387f2ca055b95aa8
#
_cell.length_a   1.000
_cell.length_b   1.000
_cell.length_c   1.000
_cell.angle_alpha   90.00
_cell.angle_beta   90.00
_cell.angle_gamma   90.00
#
_symmetry.space_group_name_H-M   'P 1'
#
loop_
_entity.id
_entity.type
_entity.pdbx_description
1 polymer ?
#
loop_
_entity_poly.entity_id
_entity_poly.type
_entity_poly.pdbx_seq_one_letter_code
_entity_poly.pdbx_strand_id
1 'polypeptide(L)'
;PMQIMAFIFQTITKFFSMITGISARILGKKHHRKRLMTEEEVETMLDIGREEGAIEEDEKKMMIGVLKLDEIVAGDVMSPKGEIICMRVDQTMDSAVELIKSTGHSRIPIFEGTKDNVVGILYAKDLMAKVGEGGVSLKELMKTPHFVTEAKRVDDLLEEFQRGKFH
;
A
#
# COMPACT_ATOMS: atom_id res chain seq x y z
N PRO A 1 -23.43 -70.67 14.37
CA PRO A 1 -22.11 -70.08 14.76
C PRO A 1 -21.97 -68.65 14.27
N MET A 2 -22.47 -68.26 13.07
CA MET A 2 -22.30 -66.91 12.50
C MET A 2 -22.95 -65.77 13.30
N GLN A 3 -24.10 -65.99 13.93
CA GLN A 3 -24.77 -64.95 14.72
C GLN A 3 -24.02 -64.57 16.02
N ILE A 4 -23.36 -65.53 16.64
CA ILE A 4 -22.57 -65.29 17.85
C ILE A 4 -21.31 -64.45 17.54
N MET A 5 -20.64 -64.72 16.41
CA MET A 5 -19.50 -63.91 15.95
C MET A 5 -19.91 -62.50 15.62
N ALA A 6 -21.04 -62.30 14.98
CA ALA A 6 -21.56 -60.94 14.65
C ALA A 6 -21.85 -60.14 15.93
N PHE A 7 -22.40 -60.78 16.97
CA PHE A 7 -22.70 -60.12 18.25
C PHE A 7 -21.43 -59.71 19.01
N ILE A 8 -20.39 -60.55 18.99
CA ILE A 8 -19.08 -60.20 19.59
C ILE A 8 -18.41 -59.03 18.87
N PHE A 9 -18.43 -59.02 17.51
CA PHE A 9 -17.88 -57.93 16.72
C PHE A 9 -18.63 -56.61 16.91
N GLN A 10 -19.97 -56.62 17.00
CA GLN A 10 -20.77 -55.42 17.29
C GLN A 10 -20.48 -54.85 18.69
N THR A 11 -20.23 -55.69 19.66
CA THR A 11 -19.91 -55.22 21.02
C THR A 11 -18.52 -54.59 21.09
N ILE A 12 -17.55 -55.17 20.38
CA ILE A 12 -16.17 -54.65 20.29
C ILE A 12 -16.14 -53.28 19.54
N THR A 13 -16.85 -53.18 18.41
CA THR A 13 -16.92 -51.93 17.66
C THR A 13 -17.62 -50.82 18.44
N LYS A 14 -18.67 -51.08 19.18
CA LYS A 14 -19.32 -50.11 20.08
C LYS A 14 -18.38 -49.65 21.21
N PHE A 15 -17.59 -50.54 21.77
CA PHE A 15 -16.63 -50.20 22.80
C PHE A 15 -15.51 -49.29 22.27
N PHE A 16 -14.98 -49.60 21.08
CA PHE A 16 -13.98 -48.74 20.43
C PHE A 16 -14.56 -47.36 19.99
N SER A 17 -15.79 -47.32 19.50
CA SER A 17 -16.44 -46.07 19.15
C SER A 17 -16.73 -45.18 20.37
N MET A 18 -17.00 -45.78 21.51
CA MET A 18 -17.19 -45.08 22.78
C MET A 18 -15.87 -44.48 23.28
N ILE A 19 -14.76 -45.21 23.20
CA ILE A 19 -13.41 -44.74 23.60
C ILE A 19 -12.97 -43.61 22.66
N THR A 20 -13.13 -43.76 21.34
CA THR A 20 -12.81 -42.69 20.36
C THR A 20 -13.71 -41.46 20.52
N GLY A 21 -14.98 -41.62 20.86
CA GLY A 21 -15.89 -40.50 21.16
C GLY A 21 -15.50 -39.73 22.42
N ILE A 22 -15.02 -40.41 23.46
CA ILE A 22 -14.58 -39.79 24.70
C ILE A 22 -13.21 -39.10 24.49
N SER A 23 -12.28 -39.74 23.81
CA SER A 23 -10.99 -39.12 23.47
C SER A 23 -11.15 -37.91 22.53
N ALA A 24 -12.04 -37.96 21.54
CA ALA A 24 -12.37 -36.84 20.72
C ALA A 24 -13.03 -35.67 21.48
N ARG A 25 -13.84 -35.97 22.53
CA ARG A 25 -14.41 -34.91 23.39
C ARG A 25 -13.39 -34.29 24.35
N ILE A 26 -12.41 -35.04 24.81
CA ILE A 26 -11.36 -34.57 25.73
C ILE A 26 -10.27 -33.82 24.94
N LEU A 27 -9.84 -34.33 23.79
CA LEU A 27 -8.87 -33.69 22.92
C LEU A 27 -9.49 -32.66 21.96
N GLY A 28 -10.80 -32.79 21.64
CA GLY A 28 -11.52 -31.89 20.70
C GLY A 28 -11.89 -30.50 21.25
N LYS A 29 -11.60 -30.21 22.54
CA LYS A 29 -11.56 -28.81 23.02
C LYS A 29 -10.23 -28.15 22.74
N LYS A 30 -9.62 -28.42 21.55
CA LYS A 30 -8.72 -27.43 20.98
C LYS A 30 -9.58 -26.21 20.66
N HIS A 31 -9.44 -25.17 21.46
CA HIS A 31 -9.73 -23.82 21.08
C HIS A 31 -9.42 -23.66 19.59
N HIS A 32 -10.44 -23.37 18.80
CA HIS A 32 -10.22 -22.57 17.60
C HIS A 32 -9.70 -21.21 18.11
N ARG A 33 -8.42 -21.16 18.50
CA ARG A 33 -7.68 -19.92 18.36
C ARG A 33 -7.92 -19.57 16.90
N LYS A 34 -8.60 -18.44 16.66
CA LYS A 34 -8.52 -17.79 15.38
C LYS A 34 -7.03 -17.73 15.07
N ARG A 35 -6.55 -18.66 14.26
CA ARG A 35 -5.23 -18.58 13.69
C ARG A 35 -5.32 -17.34 12.81
N LEU A 36 -4.78 -16.25 13.31
CA LEU A 36 -4.55 -15.08 12.47
C LEU A 36 -3.61 -15.60 11.40
N MET A 37 -4.05 -15.58 10.19
CA MET A 37 -3.28 -15.97 9.01
C MET A 37 -2.04 -15.10 8.99
N THR A 38 -0.87 -15.71 8.87
CA THR A 38 0.38 -14.96 8.75
C THR A 38 0.58 -14.49 7.31
N GLU A 39 1.43 -13.50 7.09
CA GLU A 39 1.77 -13.03 5.74
C GLU A 39 2.35 -14.14 4.88
N GLU A 40 3.20 -15.00 5.48
CA GLU A 40 3.76 -16.15 4.78
C GLU A 40 2.68 -17.17 4.36
N GLU A 41 1.62 -17.33 5.17
CA GLU A 41 0.48 -18.19 4.79
C GLU A 41 -0.29 -17.58 3.61
N VAL A 42 -0.42 -16.25 3.56
CA VAL A 42 -1.04 -15.54 2.42
C VAL A 42 -0.17 -15.64 1.18
N GLU A 43 1.15 -15.39 1.27
CA GLU A 43 2.09 -15.54 0.16
C GLU A 43 2.03 -16.96 -0.42
N THR A 44 2.00 -17.99 0.45
CA THR A 44 1.86 -19.39 0.01
C THR A 44 0.56 -19.63 -0.75
N MET A 45 -0.55 -19.03 -0.33
CA MET A 45 -1.82 -19.14 -1.05
C MET A 45 -1.77 -18.46 -2.42
N LEU A 46 -1.10 -17.32 -2.53
CA LEU A 46 -0.88 -16.64 -3.80
C LEU A 46 0.00 -17.46 -4.74
N ASP A 47 1.01 -18.17 -4.21
CA ASP A 47 1.83 -19.10 -4.98
C ASP A 47 1.01 -20.25 -5.57
N ILE A 48 0.17 -20.87 -4.77
CA ILE A 48 -0.73 -21.93 -5.21
C ILE A 48 -1.69 -21.40 -6.28
N GLY A 49 -2.31 -20.24 -6.06
CA GLY A 49 -3.22 -19.63 -7.02
C GLY A 49 -2.56 -19.32 -8.37
N ARG A 50 -1.29 -18.92 -8.36
CA ARG A 50 -0.49 -18.73 -9.57
C ARG A 50 -0.19 -20.07 -10.28
N GLU A 51 0.20 -21.11 -9.52
CA GLU A 51 0.49 -22.43 -10.09
C GLU A 51 -0.76 -23.08 -10.72
N GLU A 52 -1.93 -22.85 -10.13
CA GLU A 52 -3.22 -23.31 -10.65
C GLU A 52 -3.73 -22.45 -11.83
N GLY A 53 -3.08 -21.33 -12.13
CA GLY A 53 -3.46 -20.40 -13.21
C GLY A 53 -4.66 -19.52 -12.88
N ALA A 54 -5.05 -19.45 -11.59
CA ALA A 54 -6.13 -18.57 -11.11
C ALA A 54 -5.66 -17.12 -10.91
N ILE A 55 -4.33 -16.90 -10.77
CA ILE A 55 -3.68 -15.59 -10.55
C ILE A 55 -2.51 -15.50 -11.52
N GLU A 56 -2.36 -14.35 -12.19
CA GLU A 56 -1.21 -14.07 -13.02
C GLU A 56 0.01 -13.64 -12.17
N GLU A 57 1.22 -13.79 -12.72
CA GLU A 57 2.48 -13.44 -12.03
C GLU A 57 2.50 -11.97 -11.59
N ASP A 58 2.01 -11.07 -12.43
CA ASP A 58 2.00 -9.63 -12.12
C ASP A 58 0.93 -9.27 -11.08
N GLU A 59 -0.22 -9.94 -11.08
CA GLU A 59 -1.24 -9.81 -10.04
C GLU A 59 -0.72 -10.26 -8.68
N LYS A 60 -0.02 -11.41 -8.63
CA LYS A 60 0.63 -11.89 -7.41
C LYS A 60 1.64 -10.87 -6.87
N LYS A 61 2.51 -10.31 -7.72
CA LYS A 61 3.48 -9.27 -7.31
C LYS A 61 2.79 -8.04 -6.72
N MET A 62 1.69 -7.59 -7.34
CA MET A 62 0.91 -6.47 -6.82
C MET A 62 0.31 -6.78 -5.43
N MET A 63 -0.26 -7.98 -5.25
CA MET A 63 -0.84 -8.41 -3.97
C MET A 63 0.21 -8.47 -2.86
N ILE A 64 1.40 -9.03 -3.14
CA ILE A 64 2.52 -9.04 -2.19
C ILE A 64 2.98 -7.61 -1.87
N GLY A 65 3.06 -6.73 -2.88
CA GLY A 65 3.39 -5.32 -2.66
C GLY A 65 2.41 -4.60 -1.73
N VAL A 66 1.12 -4.92 -1.82
CA VAL A 66 0.11 -4.36 -0.91
C VAL A 66 0.26 -4.92 0.52
N LEU A 67 0.57 -6.21 0.68
CA LEU A 67 0.80 -6.81 2.00
C LEU A 67 1.98 -6.17 2.73
N LYS A 68 3.03 -5.80 1.99
CA LYS A 68 4.25 -5.19 2.54
C LYS A 68 4.20 -3.65 2.62
N LEU A 69 3.05 -3.04 2.30
CA LEU A 69 2.95 -1.58 2.24
C LEU A 69 3.20 -0.90 3.59
N ASP A 70 2.90 -1.60 4.68
CA ASP A 70 3.10 -1.12 6.04
C ASP A 70 4.57 -1.21 6.52
N GLU A 71 5.42 -1.95 5.83
CA GLU A 71 6.85 -2.03 6.08
C GLU A 71 7.64 -0.91 5.37
N ILE A 72 7.06 -0.33 4.29
CA ILE A 72 7.70 0.67 3.44
C ILE A 72 7.52 2.06 4.04
N VAL A 73 8.59 2.85 4.09
CA VAL A 73 8.54 4.24 4.54
C VAL A 73 8.70 5.23 3.37
N ALA A 74 8.31 6.49 3.60
CA ALA A 74 8.40 7.54 2.59
C ALA A 74 9.82 7.70 2.02
N GLY A 75 10.85 7.52 2.85
CA GLY A 75 12.24 7.54 2.44
C GLY A 75 12.63 6.50 1.39
N ASP A 76 11.97 5.32 1.39
CA ASP A 76 12.26 4.23 0.45
C ASP A 76 11.72 4.51 -0.96
N VAL A 77 10.66 5.33 -1.06
CA VAL A 77 9.96 5.60 -2.33
C VAL A 77 10.11 7.03 -2.84
N MET A 78 10.70 7.94 -2.03
CA MET A 78 10.86 9.33 -2.42
C MET A 78 11.92 9.50 -3.51
N SER A 79 11.76 10.53 -4.35
CA SER A 79 12.83 10.97 -5.24
C SER A 79 13.94 11.67 -4.44
N PRO A 80 15.21 11.33 -4.67
CA PRO A 80 16.32 12.01 -4.03
C PRO A 80 16.32 13.53 -4.32
N LYS A 81 16.68 14.35 -3.33
CA LYS A 81 16.69 15.82 -3.43
C LYS A 81 17.42 16.35 -4.67
N GLY A 82 18.50 15.67 -5.08
CA GLY A 82 19.30 16.05 -6.25
C GLY A 82 18.58 15.93 -7.58
N GLU A 83 17.57 15.05 -7.64
CA GLU A 83 16.78 14.75 -8.85
C GLU A 83 15.51 15.58 -8.93
N ILE A 84 15.12 16.25 -7.84
CA ILE A 84 13.90 17.02 -7.80
C ILE A 84 14.05 18.29 -8.64
N ILE A 85 13.21 18.41 -9.65
CA ILE A 85 13.06 19.63 -10.45
C ILE A 85 12.23 20.62 -9.66
N CYS A 86 12.84 21.73 -9.29
CA CYS A 86 12.23 22.79 -8.50
C CYS A 86 12.58 24.17 -9.06
N MET A 87 11.85 25.20 -8.64
CA MET A 87 11.97 26.56 -9.16
C MET A 87 12.01 27.58 -8.01
N ARG A 88 12.73 28.66 -8.19
CA ARG A 88 12.75 29.76 -7.22
C ARG A 88 11.46 30.59 -7.30
N VAL A 89 11.05 31.10 -6.16
CA VAL A 89 9.81 31.87 -6.00
C VAL A 89 9.82 33.23 -6.73
N ASP A 90 11.03 33.76 -6.99
CA ASP A 90 11.25 35.06 -7.67
C ASP A 90 11.33 34.94 -9.20
N GLN A 91 11.18 33.76 -9.76
CA GLN A 91 11.19 33.56 -11.21
C GLN A 91 9.87 33.97 -11.85
N THR A 92 9.91 34.14 -13.18
CA THR A 92 8.76 34.60 -13.95
C THR A 92 7.81 33.48 -14.32
N MET A 93 6.55 33.84 -14.66
CA MET A 93 5.56 32.90 -15.19
C MET A 93 6.05 32.21 -16.46
N ASP A 94 6.72 32.97 -17.37
CA ASP A 94 7.24 32.41 -18.63
C ASP A 94 8.31 31.35 -18.38
N SER A 95 9.22 31.58 -17.43
CA SER A 95 10.21 30.59 -17.03
C SER A 95 9.56 29.33 -16.46
N ALA A 96 8.46 29.46 -15.73
CA ALA A 96 7.71 28.33 -15.21
C ALA A 96 7.02 27.52 -16.33
N VAL A 97 6.48 28.21 -17.33
CA VAL A 97 5.89 27.58 -18.52
C VAL A 97 6.95 26.79 -19.29
N GLU A 98 8.12 27.39 -19.51
CA GLU A 98 9.22 26.72 -20.21
C GLU A 98 9.72 25.50 -19.45
N LEU A 99 9.86 25.58 -18.12
CA LEU A 99 10.26 24.47 -17.28
C LEU A 99 9.26 23.32 -17.37
N ILE A 100 7.97 23.59 -17.28
CA ILE A 100 6.91 22.59 -17.40
C ILE A 100 6.93 21.94 -18.79
N LYS A 101 7.08 22.73 -19.86
CA LYS A 101 7.14 22.21 -21.23
C LYS A 101 8.36 21.31 -21.46
N SER A 102 9.51 21.69 -20.91
CA SER A 102 10.76 20.94 -21.11
C SER A 102 10.83 19.65 -20.27
N THR A 103 10.20 19.63 -19.09
CA THR A 103 10.30 18.52 -18.14
C THR A 103 9.07 17.61 -18.14
N GLY A 104 7.91 18.11 -18.55
CA GLY A 104 6.64 17.40 -18.52
C GLY A 104 6.03 17.22 -17.12
N HIS A 105 6.60 17.84 -16.10
CA HIS A 105 6.10 17.71 -14.73
C HIS A 105 4.81 18.48 -14.49
N SER A 106 3.83 17.84 -13.87
CA SER A 106 2.55 18.47 -13.53
C SER A 106 2.60 19.29 -12.24
N ARG A 107 3.60 19.08 -11.38
CA ARG A 107 3.77 19.75 -10.09
C ARG A 107 5.24 20.09 -9.90
N ILE A 108 5.52 21.34 -9.58
CA ILE A 108 6.88 21.84 -9.39
C ILE A 108 6.98 22.47 -8.01
N PRO A 109 7.86 21.96 -7.14
CA PRO A 109 8.18 22.59 -5.86
C PRO A 109 8.77 23.98 -6.08
N ILE A 110 8.27 24.95 -5.33
CA ILE A 110 8.78 26.33 -5.31
C ILE A 110 9.56 26.55 -4.02
N PHE A 111 10.78 27.04 -4.13
CA PHE A 111 11.64 27.30 -2.98
C PHE A 111 12.06 28.77 -2.86
N GLU A 112 12.37 29.19 -1.65
CA GLU A 112 12.89 30.54 -1.35
C GLU A 112 14.28 30.43 -0.70
N GLY A 113 15.26 31.11 -1.27
CA GLY A 113 16.64 31.03 -0.81
C GLY A 113 17.33 29.74 -1.22
N THR A 114 17.24 28.69 -0.41
CA THR A 114 17.83 27.38 -0.67
C THR A 114 16.77 26.35 -1.04
N LYS A 115 17.16 25.29 -1.78
CA LYS A 115 16.25 24.21 -2.19
C LYS A 115 15.63 23.44 -0.99
N ASP A 116 16.18 23.62 0.21
CA ASP A 116 15.60 23.01 1.43
C ASP A 116 14.40 23.77 1.94
N ASN A 117 14.23 25.03 1.57
CA ASN A 117 13.13 25.86 1.99
C ASN A 117 12.04 25.88 0.92
N VAL A 118 11.30 24.79 0.80
CA VAL A 118 10.16 24.71 -0.10
C VAL A 118 8.98 25.49 0.50
N VAL A 119 8.52 26.51 -0.21
CA VAL A 119 7.44 27.41 0.24
C VAL A 119 6.10 27.13 -0.43
N GLY A 120 6.07 26.33 -1.51
CA GLY A 120 4.85 26.02 -2.22
C GLY A 120 5.02 24.95 -3.28
N ILE A 121 3.90 24.50 -3.84
CA ILE A 121 3.83 23.62 -5.01
C ILE A 121 3.06 24.34 -6.11
N LEU A 122 3.68 24.54 -7.27
CA LEU A 122 3.06 25.06 -8.47
C LEU A 122 2.46 23.92 -9.29
N TYR A 123 1.19 24.04 -9.61
CA TYR A 123 0.50 23.08 -10.48
C TYR A 123 0.50 23.60 -11.91
N ALA A 124 0.93 22.78 -12.87
CA ALA A 124 0.95 23.11 -14.29
C ALA A 124 -0.41 23.57 -14.80
N LYS A 125 -1.50 22.91 -14.37
CA LYS A 125 -2.87 23.27 -14.74
C LYS A 125 -3.27 24.68 -14.29
N ASP A 126 -2.88 25.06 -13.07
CA ASP A 126 -3.24 26.36 -12.48
C ASP A 126 -2.41 27.49 -13.16
N LEU A 127 -1.15 27.19 -13.47
CA LEU A 127 -0.29 28.07 -14.26
C LEU A 127 -0.87 28.29 -15.67
N MET A 128 -1.20 27.21 -16.38
CA MET A 128 -1.72 27.30 -17.76
C MET A 128 -3.04 28.04 -17.85
N ALA A 129 -3.88 27.97 -16.83
CA ALA A 129 -5.13 28.73 -16.76
C ALA A 129 -4.91 30.26 -16.67
N LYS A 130 -3.71 30.70 -16.26
CA LYS A 130 -3.34 32.08 -16.02
C LYS A 130 -2.31 32.64 -17.03
N VAL A 131 -1.89 31.83 -17.98
CA VAL A 131 -1.01 32.28 -19.07
C VAL A 131 -1.69 33.40 -19.88
N GLY A 132 -1.01 34.53 -19.98
CA GLY A 132 -1.52 35.72 -20.67
C GLY A 132 -2.27 36.74 -19.79
N GLU A 133 -2.55 36.40 -18.53
CA GLU A 133 -3.02 37.40 -17.56
C GLU A 133 -1.79 38.12 -16.97
N GLY A 134 -1.68 39.44 -17.25
CA GLY A 134 -0.59 40.25 -16.70
C GLY A 134 -0.72 40.46 -15.19
N GLY A 135 0.44 40.45 -14.47
CA GLY A 135 0.51 40.82 -13.05
C GLY A 135 0.30 39.71 -12.06
N VAL A 136 0.08 38.46 -12.49
CA VAL A 136 -0.03 37.29 -11.60
C VAL A 136 1.37 36.79 -11.22
N SER A 137 1.62 36.61 -9.94
CA SER A 137 2.91 36.08 -9.41
C SER A 137 2.82 34.57 -9.13
N LEU A 138 3.98 33.89 -9.11
CA LEU A 138 4.05 32.48 -8.72
C LEU A 138 3.54 32.25 -7.27
N LYS A 139 3.72 33.25 -6.39
CA LYS A 139 3.23 33.20 -5.00
C LYS A 139 1.72 33.07 -4.91
N GLU A 140 1.00 33.67 -5.84
CA GLU A 140 -0.49 33.60 -5.85
C GLU A 140 -1.03 32.27 -6.37
N LEU A 141 -0.24 31.59 -7.20
CA LEU A 141 -0.65 30.32 -7.81
C LEU A 141 -0.21 29.08 -7.04
N MET A 142 0.84 29.20 -6.24
CA MET A 142 1.36 28.05 -5.51
C MET A 142 0.42 27.64 -4.37
N LYS A 143 0.35 26.34 -4.12
CA LYS A 143 -0.39 25.74 -3.00
C LYS A 143 0.55 25.37 -1.88
N THR A 144 0.03 25.36 -0.66
CA THR A 144 0.78 24.94 0.53
C THR A 144 1.30 23.50 0.36
N PRO A 145 2.60 23.26 0.56
CA PRO A 145 3.15 21.92 0.51
C PRO A 145 2.75 21.13 1.76
N HIS A 146 2.56 19.83 1.60
CA HIS A 146 2.38 18.91 2.71
C HIS A 146 3.72 18.26 3.03
N PHE A 147 4.21 18.44 4.26
CA PHE A 147 5.48 17.88 4.71
C PHE A 147 5.26 16.63 5.53
N VAL A 148 6.05 15.62 5.26
CA VAL A 148 6.08 14.37 6.03
C VAL A 148 7.53 14.02 6.36
N THR A 149 7.74 13.18 7.37
CA THR A 149 9.08 12.66 7.69
C THR A 149 9.42 11.48 6.76
N GLU A 150 10.72 11.26 6.52
CA GLU A 150 11.19 10.10 5.76
C GLU A 150 10.78 8.77 6.38
N ALA A 151 10.64 8.72 7.71
CA ALA A 151 10.21 7.54 8.46
C ALA A 151 8.70 7.30 8.45
N LYS A 152 7.90 8.15 7.76
CA LYS A 152 6.45 7.96 7.67
C LYS A 152 6.13 6.76 6.82
N ARG A 153 5.28 5.87 7.33
CA ARG A 153 4.82 4.68 6.60
C ARG A 153 3.99 5.06 5.37
N VAL A 154 4.17 4.29 4.30
CA VAL A 154 3.49 4.57 3.02
C VAL A 154 2.00 4.29 3.09
N ASP A 155 1.55 3.30 3.88
CA ASP A 155 0.13 3.03 4.11
C ASP A 155 -0.59 4.21 4.78
N ASP A 156 0.01 4.78 5.86
CA ASP A 156 -0.48 5.98 6.53
C ASP A 156 -0.51 7.19 5.58
N LEU A 157 0.53 7.35 4.76
CA LEU A 157 0.62 8.43 3.78
C LEU A 157 -0.44 8.29 2.69
N LEU A 158 -0.71 7.07 2.22
CA LEU A 158 -1.75 6.78 1.27
C LEU A 158 -3.14 7.13 1.82
N GLU A 159 -3.40 6.80 3.09
CA GLU A 159 -4.65 7.16 3.76
C GLU A 159 -4.81 8.70 3.88
N GLU A 160 -3.74 9.43 4.20
CA GLU A 160 -3.76 10.90 4.23
C GLU A 160 -4.05 11.49 2.84
N PHE A 161 -3.44 10.95 1.78
CA PHE A 161 -3.73 11.37 0.41
C PHE A 161 -5.19 11.18 0.03
N GLN A 162 -5.77 10.03 0.38
CA GLN A 162 -7.17 9.74 0.11
C GLN A 162 -8.12 10.66 0.88
N ARG A 163 -7.84 10.93 2.16
CA ARG A 163 -8.65 11.82 3.00
C ARG A 163 -8.48 13.29 2.62
N GLY A 164 -7.25 13.73 2.39
CA GLY A 164 -6.91 15.12 2.12
C GLY A 164 -7.16 15.57 0.68
N LYS A 165 -7.45 14.64 -0.25
CA LYS A 165 -7.60 14.91 -1.70
C LYS A 165 -6.40 15.67 -2.31
N PHE A 166 -5.21 15.48 -1.74
CA PHE A 166 -3.95 15.96 -2.29
C PHE A 166 -3.11 14.79 -2.80
N HIS A 167 -2.16 15.09 -3.67
CA HIS A 167 -1.32 14.10 -4.36
C HIS A 167 0.13 14.53 -4.30
#